data_78c9b2664b93aefbcb3340f5b2c25c22
#
_entry.id   78c9b2664b93aefbcb3340f5b2c25c22
#
_cell.length_a   1.000
_cell.length_b   1.000
_cell.length_c   1.000
_cell.angle_alpha   90.00
_cell.angle_beta   90.00
_cell.angle_gamma   90.00
#
_symmetry.space_group_name_H-M   'P 1'
#
loop_
_entity.id
_entity.type
_entity.pdbx_description
1 polymer ?
#
loop_
_entity_poly.entity_id
_entity_poly.type
_entity_poly.pdbx_seq_one_letter_code
_entity_poly.pdbx_strand_id
1 'polypeptide(L)'
;MKIIVNPAYEHLRKFVESIPDIFESEGRVIYSGRNLIKVMTVDDGLEINIKRYGVPALVNRIAYSFFRAPKGRRAFSYPNILLQRGFETPVPIAYIEECKWGLIKYSYFISLQSSYRRNFYEFGNADVNDCRDVVIAFARYTARLHESDIMHRDYSPGNILFDKIDGEYHFMLVDINRMSFGKISICLLYTSDAAD
;
A
#
# COMPACT_ATOMS: atom_id res chain seq x y z
N MET A 1 -2.64 -16.26 16.26
CA MET A 1 -2.07 -15.04 15.65
C MET A 1 -0.85 -15.41 14.84
N LYS A 2 -0.68 -14.84 13.64
CA LYS A 2 0.51 -15.04 12.80
C LYS A 2 1.17 -13.69 12.59
N ILE A 3 2.47 -13.59 12.82
CA ILE A 3 3.26 -12.36 12.68
C ILE A 3 4.46 -12.67 11.79
N ILE A 4 4.68 -11.83 10.79
CA ILE A 4 5.86 -11.86 9.92
C ILE A 4 6.51 -10.48 10.01
N VAL A 5 7.76 -10.42 10.44
CA VAL A 5 8.53 -9.17 10.52
C VAL A 5 9.62 -9.22 9.45
N ASN A 6 9.84 -8.09 8.79
CA ASN A 6 10.96 -7.93 7.88
C ASN A 6 12.27 -7.98 8.68
N PRO A 7 13.24 -8.81 8.32
CA PRO A 7 14.50 -8.95 9.05
C PRO A 7 15.22 -7.63 9.31
N ALA A 8 15.13 -6.65 8.40
CA ALA A 8 15.72 -5.33 8.57
C ALA A 8 15.08 -4.53 9.74
N TYR A 9 13.89 -4.90 10.18
CA TYR A 9 13.11 -4.26 11.25
C TYR A 9 12.85 -5.18 12.43
N GLU A 10 13.68 -6.20 12.63
CA GLU A 10 13.52 -7.17 13.71
C GLU A 10 13.58 -6.51 15.11
N HIS A 11 14.32 -5.41 15.25
CA HIS A 11 14.36 -4.60 16.47
C HIS A 11 12.99 -4.02 16.86
N LEU A 12 12.05 -3.89 15.93
CA LEU A 12 10.67 -3.43 16.18
C LEU A 12 9.70 -4.57 16.55
N ARG A 13 10.15 -5.83 16.67
CA ARG A 13 9.28 -6.98 16.91
C ARG A 13 8.33 -6.79 18.08
N LYS A 14 8.83 -6.33 19.22
CA LYS A 14 8.01 -6.11 20.44
C LYS A 14 6.89 -5.11 20.18
N PHE A 15 7.20 -4.01 19.48
CA PHE A 15 6.20 -3.02 19.09
C PHE A 15 5.18 -3.64 18.10
N VAL A 16 5.64 -4.39 17.10
CA VAL A 16 4.74 -5.07 16.14
C VAL A 16 3.80 -6.04 16.86
N GLU A 17 4.29 -6.80 17.83
CA GLU A 17 3.49 -7.75 18.61
C GLU A 17 2.44 -7.08 19.49
N SER A 18 2.67 -5.85 19.98
CA SER A 18 1.72 -5.08 20.76
C SER A 18 0.62 -4.41 19.94
N ILE A 19 0.81 -4.24 18.62
CA ILE A 19 -0.13 -3.50 17.75
C ILE A 19 -1.59 -3.95 17.90
N PRO A 20 -1.93 -5.25 17.91
CA PRO A 20 -3.33 -5.65 18.05
C PRO A 20 -4.00 -5.14 19.34
N ASP A 21 -3.24 -5.00 20.41
CA ASP A 21 -3.74 -4.58 21.72
C ASP A 21 -3.85 -3.05 21.83
N ILE A 22 -2.89 -2.31 21.25
CA ILE A 22 -2.83 -0.85 21.35
C ILE A 22 -3.52 -0.12 20.17
N PHE A 23 -3.86 -0.82 19.10
CA PHE A 23 -4.34 -0.19 17.85
C PHE A 23 -5.60 0.65 18.04
N GLU A 24 -6.51 0.27 18.96
CA GLU A 24 -7.74 1.06 19.17
C GLU A 24 -7.46 2.36 19.94
N SER A 25 -6.57 2.33 20.92
CA SER A 25 -6.29 3.44 21.84
C SER A 25 -5.21 4.41 21.34
N GLU A 26 -4.27 3.94 20.53
CA GLU A 26 -3.09 4.69 20.15
C GLU A 26 -3.05 5.06 18.67
N GLY A 27 -2.19 6.03 18.35
CA GLY A 27 -1.89 6.46 17.00
C GLY A 27 -2.88 7.49 16.42
N ARG A 28 -2.35 8.31 15.51
CA ARG A 28 -3.10 9.33 14.78
C ARG A 28 -3.81 8.69 13.58
N VAL A 29 -5.13 8.79 13.53
CA VAL A 29 -5.92 8.31 12.38
C VAL A 29 -5.65 9.20 11.17
N ILE A 30 -5.28 8.60 10.05
CA ILE A 30 -5.09 9.29 8.77
C ILE A 30 -6.13 8.88 7.73
N TYR A 31 -6.78 7.73 7.90
CA TYR A 31 -7.89 7.29 7.07
C TYR A 31 -8.83 6.40 7.88
N SER A 32 -10.14 6.63 7.72
CA SER A 32 -11.19 5.80 8.33
C SER A 32 -12.29 5.53 7.31
N GLY A 33 -12.46 4.26 6.94
CA GLY A 33 -13.45 3.78 5.99
C GLY A 33 -13.54 2.26 6.09
N ARG A 34 -13.57 1.57 4.95
CA ARG A 34 -13.53 0.09 4.93
C ARG A 34 -12.26 -0.47 5.61
N ASN A 35 -11.17 0.26 5.57
CA ASN A 35 -9.94 0.00 6.31
C ASN A 35 -9.72 1.15 7.29
N LEU A 36 -8.95 0.91 8.33
CA LEU A 36 -8.50 1.96 9.24
C LEU A 36 -6.99 2.08 9.13
N ILE A 37 -6.50 3.30 8.92
CA ILE A 37 -5.07 3.57 8.82
C ILE A 37 -4.68 4.55 9.91
N LYS A 38 -3.70 4.17 10.71
CA LYS A 38 -3.12 5.01 11.75
C LYS A 38 -1.62 5.17 11.56
N VAL A 39 -1.09 6.28 12.03
CA VAL A 39 0.35 6.51 12.16
C VAL A 39 0.70 6.51 13.64
N MET A 40 1.70 5.74 13.99
CA MET A 40 2.30 5.68 15.33
C MET A 40 3.78 6.04 15.23
N THR A 41 4.29 6.71 16.25
CA THR A 41 5.72 7.05 16.35
C THR A 41 6.36 6.13 17.37
N VAL A 42 7.49 5.52 17.06
CA VAL A 42 8.29 4.70 17.97
C VAL A 42 9.44 5.53 18.58
N ASP A 43 10.14 4.96 19.55
CA ASP A 43 11.08 5.66 20.44
C ASP A 43 12.16 6.50 19.76
N ASP A 44 12.58 6.14 18.55
CA ASP A 44 13.59 6.86 17.76
C ASP A 44 12.99 7.95 16.85
N GLY A 45 11.71 8.25 16.98
CA GLY A 45 11.00 9.24 16.17
C GLY A 45 10.53 8.69 14.82
N LEU A 46 10.69 7.40 14.56
CA LEU A 46 10.28 6.77 13.32
C LEU A 46 8.74 6.70 13.22
N GLU A 47 8.17 7.29 12.18
CA GLU A 47 6.74 7.20 11.90
C GLU A 47 6.41 5.89 11.18
N ILE A 48 5.49 5.12 11.77
CA ILE A 48 5.05 3.83 11.27
C ILE A 48 3.59 3.91 10.85
N ASN A 49 3.30 3.53 9.61
CA ASN A 49 1.96 3.42 9.06
C ASN A 49 1.41 2.02 9.32
N ILE A 50 0.24 1.96 9.94
CA ILE A 50 -0.44 0.71 10.27
C ILE A 50 -1.80 0.70 9.59
N LYS A 51 -1.96 -0.12 8.56
CA LYS A 51 -3.21 -0.32 7.83
C LYS A 51 -3.88 -1.60 8.32
N ARG A 52 -4.96 -1.46 9.08
CA ARG A 52 -5.85 -2.57 9.44
C ARG A 52 -6.91 -2.74 8.37
N TYR A 53 -6.94 -3.92 7.79
CA TYR A 53 -7.99 -4.29 6.84
C TYR A 53 -9.28 -4.68 7.58
N GLY A 54 -10.41 -4.20 7.07
CA GLY A 54 -11.73 -4.57 7.58
C GLY A 54 -11.97 -6.07 7.52
N VAL A 55 -12.84 -6.56 8.42
CA VAL A 55 -13.21 -7.99 8.48
C VAL A 55 -13.85 -8.38 7.14
N PRO A 56 -13.31 -9.37 6.43
CA PRO A 56 -13.90 -9.80 5.18
C PRO A 56 -15.28 -10.46 5.40
N ALA A 57 -16.19 -10.39 4.41
CA ALA A 57 -17.42 -11.18 4.42
C ALA A 57 -17.11 -12.67 4.61
N LEU A 58 -18.05 -13.44 5.19
CA LEU A 58 -17.82 -14.81 5.63
C LEU A 58 -17.24 -15.71 4.52
N VAL A 59 -17.77 -15.61 3.30
CA VAL A 59 -17.27 -16.35 2.13
C VAL A 59 -15.79 -16.01 1.85
N ASN A 60 -15.45 -14.73 1.90
CA ASN A 60 -14.07 -14.27 1.71
C ASN A 60 -13.15 -14.67 2.87
N ARG A 61 -13.68 -14.77 4.11
CA ARG A 61 -12.89 -15.26 5.26
C ARG A 61 -12.46 -16.71 5.03
N ILE A 62 -13.37 -17.56 4.56
CA ILE A 62 -13.07 -18.96 4.21
C ILE A 62 -12.03 -19.00 3.08
N ALA A 63 -12.27 -18.23 2.00
CA ALA A 63 -11.34 -18.17 0.86
C ALA A 63 -9.93 -17.72 1.27
N TYR A 64 -9.82 -16.70 2.12
CA TYR A 64 -8.51 -16.20 2.60
C TYR A 64 -7.85 -17.12 3.63
N SER A 65 -8.63 -17.90 4.37
CA SER A 65 -8.06 -18.83 5.35
C SER A 65 -7.47 -20.07 4.70
N PHE A 66 -8.00 -20.52 3.55
CA PHE A 66 -7.63 -21.81 2.96
C PHE A 66 -7.09 -21.74 1.53
N PHE A 67 -7.51 -20.76 0.71
CA PHE A 67 -7.26 -20.79 -0.73
C PHE A 67 -6.53 -19.57 -1.28
N ARG A 68 -6.59 -18.41 -0.63
CA ARG A 68 -6.07 -17.17 -1.19
C ARG A 68 -5.29 -16.36 -0.15
N ALA A 69 -4.13 -15.83 -0.54
CA ALA A 69 -3.36 -14.94 0.33
C ALA A 69 -4.20 -13.70 0.73
N PRO A 70 -4.31 -13.39 2.02
CA PRO A 70 -4.98 -12.19 2.52
C PRO A 70 -4.40 -10.91 1.92
N LYS A 71 -5.20 -9.82 1.90
CA LYS A 71 -4.78 -8.53 1.35
C LYS A 71 -3.52 -8.00 2.03
N GLY A 72 -3.45 -8.08 3.37
CA GLY A 72 -2.29 -7.63 4.12
C GLY A 72 -1.02 -8.42 3.80
N ARG A 73 -1.12 -9.74 3.59
CA ARG A 73 0.04 -10.55 3.18
C ARG A 73 0.56 -10.15 1.80
N ARG A 74 -0.32 -9.85 0.85
CA ARG A 74 0.08 -9.34 -0.47
C ARG A 74 0.70 -7.95 -0.36
N ALA A 75 0.11 -7.06 0.44
CA ALA A 75 0.65 -5.73 0.71
C ALA A 75 2.04 -5.79 1.35
N PHE A 76 2.34 -6.82 2.15
CA PHE A 76 3.66 -7.04 2.73
C PHE A 76 4.68 -7.61 1.73
N SER A 77 4.25 -8.47 0.81
CA SER A 77 5.17 -9.19 -0.09
C SER A 77 5.49 -8.39 -1.37
N TYR A 78 4.51 -7.64 -1.90
CA TYR A 78 4.64 -6.94 -3.19
C TYR A 78 5.60 -5.74 -3.18
N PRO A 79 5.81 -5.01 -2.07
CA PRO A 79 6.79 -3.93 -2.01
C PRO A 79 8.19 -4.37 -2.43
N ASN A 80 8.61 -5.57 -2.03
CA ASN A 80 9.94 -6.06 -2.37
C ASN A 80 10.13 -6.19 -3.89
N ILE A 81 9.09 -6.58 -4.64
CA ILE A 81 9.14 -6.68 -6.09
C ILE A 81 9.27 -5.30 -6.74
N LEU A 82 8.49 -4.32 -6.24
CA LEU A 82 8.53 -2.94 -6.71
C LEU A 82 9.90 -2.31 -6.46
N LEU A 83 10.37 -2.37 -5.22
CA LEU A 83 11.65 -1.79 -4.80
C LEU A 83 12.83 -2.39 -5.58
N GLN A 84 12.85 -3.71 -5.79
CA GLN A 84 13.87 -4.39 -6.60
C GLN A 84 13.85 -3.95 -8.08
N ARG A 85 12.70 -3.50 -8.59
CA ARG A 85 12.55 -3.00 -9.96
C ARG A 85 12.70 -1.47 -10.05
N GLY A 86 13.10 -0.80 -8.97
CA GLY A 86 13.34 0.64 -8.92
C GLY A 86 12.08 1.50 -8.87
N PHE A 87 10.96 0.96 -8.35
CA PHE A 87 9.72 1.70 -8.11
C PHE A 87 9.52 1.92 -6.61
N GLU A 88 9.17 3.14 -6.23
CA GLU A 88 8.98 3.51 -4.84
C GLU A 88 7.62 3.07 -4.32
N THR A 89 7.63 2.55 -3.11
CA THR A 89 6.46 2.19 -2.30
C THR A 89 6.87 2.20 -0.82
N PRO A 90 5.95 2.38 0.13
CA PRO A 90 6.30 2.32 1.55
C PRO A 90 6.99 1.01 1.90
N VAL A 91 8.14 1.13 2.57
CA VAL A 91 8.95 -0.03 2.95
C VAL A 91 8.20 -0.90 3.96
N PRO A 92 8.03 -2.21 3.70
CA PRO A 92 7.28 -3.09 4.57
C PRO A 92 8.08 -3.41 5.84
N ILE A 93 7.45 -3.23 7.00
CA ILE A 93 8.00 -3.60 8.32
C ILE A 93 7.47 -4.94 8.75
N ALA A 94 6.13 -5.12 8.75
CA ALA A 94 5.53 -6.35 9.21
C ALA A 94 4.14 -6.62 8.63
N TYR A 95 3.70 -7.85 8.82
CA TYR A 95 2.35 -8.31 8.58
C TYR A 95 1.84 -9.08 9.79
N ILE A 96 0.61 -8.76 10.25
CA ILE A 96 -0.08 -9.46 11.33
C ILE A 96 -1.39 -10.04 10.80
N GLU A 97 -1.72 -11.26 11.22
CA GLU A 97 -2.97 -11.93 10.96
C GLU A 97 -3.58 -12.44 12.26
N GLU A 98 -4.70 -11.87 12.62
CA GLU A 98 -5.52 -12.35 13.72
C GLU A 98 -6.57 -13.33 13.21
N CYS A 99 -6.64 -14.49 13.82
CA CYS A 99 -7.68 -15.47 13.57
C CYS A 99 -8.56 -15.67 14.78
N LYS A 100 -9.87 -15.80 14.56
CA LYS A 100 -10.84 -16.23 15.56
C LYS A 100 -11.60 -17.42 15.00
N TRP A 101 -11.64 -18.54 15.76
CA TRP A 101 -12.27 -19.79 15.34
C TRP A 101 -11.71 -20.33 14.00
N GLY A 102 -10.40 -20.24 13.79
CA GLY A 102 -9.73 -20.67 12.55
C GLY A 102 -9.92 -19.74 11.34
N LEU A 103 -10.73 -18.69 11.44
CA LEU A 103 -11.02 -17.75 10.36
C LEU A 103 -10.36 -16.39 10.63
N ILE A 104 -9.87 -15.73 9.58
CA ILE A 104 -9.29 -14.39 9.67
C ILE A 104 -10.31 -13.41 10.24
N LYS A 105 -9.91 -12.71 11.31
CA LYS A 105 -10.63 -11.59 11.92
C LYS A 105 -10.11 -10.28 11.36
N TYR A 106 -8.87 -9.94 11.67
CA TYR A 106 -8.17 -8.75 11.16
C TYR A 106 -6.85 -9.14 10.54
N SER A 107 -6.40 -8.34 9.58
CA SER A 107 -5.01 -8.37 9.14
C SER A 107 -4.47 -6.96 9.09
N TYR A 108 -3.18 -6.81 9.48
CA TYR A 108 -2.50 -5.52 9.52
C TYR A 108 -1.32 -5.58 8.54
N PHE A 109 -1.17 -4.54 7.79
CA PHE A 109 0.04 -4.24 7.05
C PHE A 109 0.73 -3.07 7.72
N ILE A 110 1.97 -3.25 8.10
CA ILE A 110 2.80 -2.27 8.80
C ILE A 110 3.94 -1.88 7.86
N SER A 111 4.11 -0.59 7.64
CA SER A 111 5.17 -0.04 6.78
C SER A 111 5.74 1.25 7.38
N LEU A 112 6.85 1.72 6.85
CA LEU A 112 7.28 3.09 7.09
C LEU A 112 6.22 4.07 6.59
N GLN A 113 6.01 5.16 7.32
CA GLN A 113 5.17 6.26 6.83
C GLN A 113 5.86 6.94 5.65
N SER A 114 5.12 7.17 4.57
CA SER A 114 5.63 7.92 3.42
C SER A 114 5.94 9.37 3.82
N SER A 115 7.06 9.88 3.35
CA SER A 115 7.39 11.32 3.39
C SER A 115 6.59 12.12 2.35
N TYR A 116 6.13 11.49 1.26
CA TYR A 116 5.35 12.15 0.23
C TYR A 116 3.96 12.47 0.75
N ARG A 117 3.54 13.75 0.59
CA ARG A 117 2.28 14.26 1.13
C ARG A 117 1.26 14.60 0.06
N ARG A 118 1.68 14.73 -1.20
CA ARG A 118 0.85 15.11 -2.33
C ARG A 118 0.32 13.88 -3.04
N ASN A 119 -0.88 13.96 -3.60
CA ASN A 119 -1.45 12.94 -4.46
C ASN A 119 -2.24 13.58 -5.61
N PHE A 120 -2.67 12.79 -6.59
CA PHE A 120 -3.28 13.30 -7.82
C PHE A 120 -4.68 13.88 -7.63
N TYR A 121 -5.32 13.73 -6.47
CA TYR A 121 -6.59 14.43 -6.20
C TYR A 121 -6.45 15.96 -6.22
N GLU A 122 -5.27 16.49 -5.97
CA GLU A 122 -5.03 17.93 -6.00
C GLU A 122 -5.24 18.55 -7.39
N PHE A 123 -5.20 17.75 -8.45
CA PHE A 123 -5.38 18.19 -9.82
C PHE A 123 -6.81 18.04 -10.36
N GLY A 124 -7.76 17.59 -9.55
CA GLY A 124 -9.13 17.34 -9.99
C GLY A 124 -9.86 18.52 -10.61
N ASN A 125 -9.47 19.75 -10.24
CA ASN A 125 -10.00 21.00 -10.79
C ASN A 125 -8.88 21.96 -11.27
N ALA A 126 -7.66 21.47 -11.47
CA ALA A 126 -6.53 22.27 -11.91
C ALA A 126 -6.62 22.57 -13.42
N ASP A 127 -6.11 23.73 -13.84
CA ASP A 127 -5.88 24.00 -15.26
C ASP A 127 -4.80 23.03 -15.79
N VAL A 128 -4.99 22.57 -17.03
CA VAL A 128 -4.05 21.62 -17.66
C VAL A 128 -2.63 22.19 -17.75
N ASN A 129 -2.50 23.51 -17.92
CA ASN A 129 -1.19 24.17 -18.00
C ASN A 129 -0.46 24.12 -16.65
N ASP A 130 -1.19 24.21 -15.53
CA ASP A 130 -0.60 24.19 -14.18
C ASP A 130 -0.10 22.80 -13.77
N CYS A 131 -0.69 21.74 -14.32
CA CYS A 131 -0.32 20.36 -14.00
C CYS A 131 0.41 19.61 -15.13
N ARG A 132 0.70 20.28 -16.24
CA ARG A 132 1.28 19.65 -17.46
C ARG A 132 2.57 18.88 -17.16
N ASP A 133 3.50 19.48 -16.43
CA ASP A 133 4.83 18.89 -16.20
C ASP A 133 4.72 17.63 -15.33
N VAL A 134 3.93 17.66 -14.26
CA VAL A 134 3.74 16.48 -13.41
C VAL A 134 2.98 15.38 -14.15
N VAL A 135 2.01 15.72 -15.00
CA VAL A 135 1.26 14.73 -15.79
C VAL A 135 2.17 14.06 -16.82
N ILE A 136 3.04 14.83 -17.50
CA ILE A 136 4.03 14.26 -18.43
C ILE A 136 5.02 13.35 -17.70
N ALA A 137 5.54 13.77 -16.53
CA ALA A 137 6.43 12.97 -15.71
C ALA A 137 5.75 11.67 -15.25
N PHE A 138 4.49 11.78 -14.84
CA PHE A 138 3.68 10.62 -14.43
C PHE A 138 3.38 9.66 -15.58
N ALA A 139 3.09 10.15 -16.77
CA ALA A 139 2.89 9.32 -17.96
C ALA A 139 4.16 8.50 -18.28
N ARG A 140 5.35 9.12 -18.18
CA ARG A 140 6.64 8.42 -18.35
C ARG A 140 6.87 7.38 -17.26
N TYR A 141 6.54 7.72 -16.00
CA TYR A 141 6.62 6.79 -14.88
C TYR A 141 5.71 5.57 -15.10
N THR A 142 4.47 5.80 -15.55
CA THR A 142 3.49 4.75 -15.84
C THR A 142 3.95 3.85 -16.99
N ALA A 143 4.51 4.44 -18.06
CA ALA A 143 5.09 3.66 -19.16
C ALA A 143 6.20 2.72 -18.66
N ARG A 144 7.16 3.23 -17.87
CA ARG A 144 8.21 2.42 -17.25
C ARG A 144 7.66 1.31 -16.36
N LEU A 145 6.58 1.59 -15.60
CA LEU A 145 5.93 0.60 -14.76
C LEU A 145 5.39 -0.57 -15.59
N HIS A 146 4.70 -0.25 -16.69
CA HIS A 146 4.13 -1.24 -17.60
C HIS A 146 5.20 -1.99 -18.40
N GLU A 147 6.26 -1.33 -18.86
CA GLU A 147 7.43 -1.95 -19.52
C GLU A 147 8.17 -2.92 -18.57
N SER A 148 8.06 -2.70 -17.25
CA SER A 148 8.58 -3.60 -16.23
C SER A 148 7.62 -4.75 -15.88
N ASP A 149 6.57 -4.98 -16.70
CA ASP A 149 5.56 -5.99 -16.45
C ASP A 149 4.85 -5.84 -15.09
N ILE A 150 4.61 -4.60 -14.66
CA ILE A 150 3.91 -4.26 -13.43
C ILE A 150 2.65 -3.46 -13.76
N MET A 151 1.49 -3.92 -13.27
CA MET A 151 0.22 -3.22 -13.38
C MET A 151 -0.41 -3.04 -12.00
N HIS A 152 -0.79 -1.82 -11.68
CA HIS A 152 -1.58 -1.50 -10.49
C HIS A 152 -3.07 -1.53 -10.86
N ARG A 153 -3.82 -2.53 -10.39
CA ARG A 153 -5.24 -2.73 -10.72
C ARG A 153 -6.21 -1.79 -10.00
N ASP A 154 -5.72 -0.87 -9.24
CA ASP A 154 -6.46 0.16 -8.51
C ASP A 154 -5.67 1.46 -8.61
N TYR A 155 -5.44 1.89 -9.87
CA TYR A 155 -4.55 3.01 -10.22
C TYR A 155 -5.28 4.34 -10.09
N SER A 156 -5.86 4.57 -8.91
CA SER A 156 -6.62 5.77 -8.60
C SER A 156 -5.74 6.93 -8.13
N PRO A 157 -6.19 8.19 -8.26
CA PRO A 157 -5.43 9.37 -7.86
C PRO A 157 -4.89 9.33 -6.42
N GLY A 158 -5.65 8.72 -5.49
CA GLY A 158 -5.25 8.59 -4.08
C GLY A 158 -4.19 7.53 -3.81
N ASN A 159 -3.93 6.62 -4.78
CA ASN A 159 -2.95 5.56 -4.64
C ASN A 159 -1.58 5.93 -5.25
N ILE A 160 -1.45 7.17 -5.74
CA ILE A 160 -0.24 7.70 -6.34
C ILE A 160 0.17 8.93 -5.54
N LEU A 161 1.16 8.74 -4.68
CA LEU A 161 1.80 9.85 -3.98
C LEU A 161 2.93 10.39 -4.84
N PHE A 162 3.21 11.68 -4.73
CA PHE A 162 4.32 12.28 -5.44
C PHE A 162 4.92 13.45 -4.66
N ASP A 163 6.14 13.79 -5.00
CA ASP A 163 6.81 15.00 -4.56
C ASP A 163 7.76 15.50 -5.64
N LYS A 164 8.25 16.73 -5.49
CA LYS A 164 9.26 17.30 -6.38
C LYS A 164 10.55 17.49 -5.59
N ILE A 165 11.56 16.66 -5.89
CA ILE A 165 12.86 16.63 -5.19
C ILE A 165 13.92 17.03 -6.21
N ASP A 166 14.73 18.02 -5.88
CA ASP A 166 15.81 18.54 -6.75
C ASP A 166 15.34 18.89 -8.18
N GLY A 167 14.08 19.36 -8.29
CA GLY A 167 13.50 19.76 -9.57
C GLY A 167 12.83 18.62 -10.36
N GLU A 168 12.98 17.37 -9.94
CA GLU A 168 12.39 16.20 -10.58
C GLU A 168 11.16 15.68 -9.81
N TYR A 169 10.18 15.12 -10.54
CA TYR A 169 9.01 14.48 -9.93
C TYR A 169 9.31 13.03 -9.60
N HIS A 170 9.10 12.70 -8.33
CA HIS A 170 9.18 11.35 -7.80
C HIS A 170 7.78 10.83 -7.47
N PHE A 171 7.54 9.55 -7.72
CA PHE A 171 6.24 8.92 -7.52
C PHE A 171 6.36 7.68 -6.65
N MET A 172 5.43 7.53 -5.69
CA MET A 172 5.35 6.40 -4.79
C MET A 172 3.97 5.76 -4.87
N LEU A 173 3.91 4.45 -5.13
CA LEU A 173 2.67 3.70 -5.20
C LEU A 173 2.26 3.18 -3.82
N VAL A 174 1.00 3.43 -3.44
CA VAL A 174 0.40 2.92 -2.21
C VAL A 174 -0.80 2.02 -2.53
N ASP A 175 -1.31 1.30 -1.53
CA ASP A 175 -2.39 0.30 -1.64
C ASP A 175 -2.13 -0.79 -2.70
N ILE A 176 -0.90 -1.26 -2.76
CA ILE A 176 -0.37 -2.17 -3.79
C ILE A 176 -0.86 -3.62 -3.66
N ASN A 177 -1.80 -3.93 -2.78
CA ASN A 177 -2.32 -5.30 -2.59
C ASN A 177 -3.09 -5.86 -3.81
N ARG A 178 -3.39 -5.01 -4.82
CA ARG A 178 -4.06 -5.34 -6.09
C ARG A 178 -3.13 -5.24 -7.30
N MET A 179 -1.81 -5.37 -7.09
CA MET A 179 -0.85 -5.41 -8.20
C MET A 179 -0.92 -6.71 -8.99
N SER A 180 -0.54 -6.63 -10.25
CA SER A 180 -0.30 -7.76 -11.15
C SER A 180 1.13 -7.68 -11.66
N PHE A 181 1.80 -8.81 -11.71
CA PHE A 181 3.18 -8.96 -12.19
C PHE A 181 3.21 -10.00 -13.30
N GLY A 182 3.89 -9.72 -14.39
CA GLY A 182 3.98 -10.58 -15.58
C GLY A 182 3.48 -9.87 -16.84
N LYS A 183 3.62 -10.51 -17.99
CA LYS A 183 3.32 -9.91 -19.30
C LYS A 183 1.95 -9.24 -19.32
N ILE A 184 1.98 -7.94 -19.57
CA ILE A 184 0.78 -7.12 -19.69
C ILE A 184 0.29 -7.26 -21.15
N SER A 185 -0.89 -7.83 -21.33
CA SER A 185 -1.53 -7.83 -22.65
C SER A 185 -2.19 -6.48 -22.91
N ILE A 186 -2.22 -6.08 -24.19
CA ILE A 186 -2.91 -4.85 -24.62
C ILE A 186 -4.35 -4.83 -24.15
N CYS A 187 -5.03 -5.98 -24.16
CA CYS A 187 -6.42 -6.11 -23.67
C CYS A 187 -6.55 -5.73 -22.19
N LEU A 188 -5.55 -6.05 -21.37
CA LEU A 188 -5.55 -5.73 -19.93
C LEU A 188 -5.37 -4.23 -19.67
N LEU A 189 -4.62 -3.52 -20.51
CA LEU A 189 -4.46 -2.06 -20.42
C LEU A 189 -5.77 -1.31 -20.67
N TYR A 190 -6.59 -1.82 -21.60
CA TYR A 190 -7.88 -1.18 -21.94
C TYR A 190 -9.06 -1.57 -21.04
N THR A 191 -8.94 -2.66 -20.28
CA THR A 191 -10.05 -3.13 -19.40
C THR A 191 -9.89 -2.75 -17.94
N SER A 192 -8.74 -2.21 -17.52
CA SER A 192 -8.53 -1.80 -16.12
C SER A 192 -9.34 -0.56 -15.73
N ASP A 193 -9.73 0.28 -16.71
CA ASP A 193 -10.49 1.51 -16.49
C ASP A 193 -12.01 1.33 -16.57
N ALA A 194 -12.49 0.12 -16.90
CA ALA A 194 -13.92 -0.15 -17.12
C ALA A 194 -14.62 -0.84 -15.94
N ALA A 195 -14.00 -0.90 -14.76
CA ALA A 195 -14.50 -1.70 -13.62
C ALA A 195 -14.77 -0.87 -12.36
N ASP A 196 -15.23 0.40 -12.50
CA ASP A 196 -15.80 1.19 -11.40
C ASP A 196 -17.18 1.73 -11.77
#